data_b3a81f92b21cf2d0f9da5ab549c568da
#
_entry.id   b3a81f92b21cf2d0f9da5ab549c568da
#
_cell.length_a   1.000
_cell.length_b   1.000
_cell.length_c   1.000
_cell.angle_alpha   90.00
_cell.angle_beta   90.00
_cell.angle_gamma   90.00
#
_symmetry.space_group_name_H-M   'P 1'
#
loop_
_entity.id
_entity.type
_entity.pdbx_description
1 polymer ?
#
loop_
_entity_poly.entity_id
_entity_poly.type
_entity_poly.pdbx_seq_one_letter_code
_entity_poly.pdbx_strand_id
1 'polypeptide(L)'
;AIFGGSNAEKAEGEREDVVEILSGDLITPKDFPFLVEAKHYEDFKFSQVINGQNKEFDGWIDQASTDAERCSKLPMIFCKINYIGIYCIFEYKILSLDNGICPTTYFSNHLIYKRKWIMISMETFLNYKNIIVDMARLKS
;
A
#
# COMPACT_ATOMS: atom_id res chain seq x y z
N ALA A 1 8.93 -7.47 13.63
CA ALA A 1 9.41 -7.47 12.27
C ALA A 1 8.29 -7.63 11.27
N ILE A 2 8.40 -6.94 10.17
CA ILE A 2 7.41 -6.93 9.11
C ILE A 2 7.36 -8.28 8.40
N PHE A 3 8.53 -8.90 8.23
CA PHE A 3 8.68 -10.16 7.56
C PHE A 3 9.17 -11.18 8.58
N GLY A 4 8.34 -12.15 8.88
CA GLY A 4 8.68 -13.16 9.87
C GLY A 4 8.49 -14.56 9.33
N GLY A 5 8.94 -15.55 10.10
CA GLY A 5 8.73 -16.94 9.83
C GLY A 5 9.53 -17.49 8.65
N SER A 6 9.02 -18.57 8.07
CA SER A 6 9.68 -19.29 6.99
C SER A 6 9.78 -18.54 5.66
N ASN A 7 9.08 -17.41 5.55
CA ASN A 7 9.05 -16.61 4.33
C ASN A 7 9.98 -15.38 4.39
N ALA A 8 10.83 -15.28 5.40
CA ALA A 8 11.68 -14.11 5.61
C ALA A 8 12.57 -13.78 4.41
N GLU A 9 13.23 -14.78 3.83
CA GLU A 9 14.11 -14.58 2.67
C GLU A 9 13.32 -14.08 1.44
N LYS A 10 12.17 -14.66 1.20
CA LYS A 10 11.31 -14.30 0.07
C LYS A 10 10.76 -12.89 0.26
N ALA A 11 10.31 -12.57 1.46
CA ALA A 11 9.81 -11.24 1.78
C ALA A 11 10.92 -10.18 1.69
N GLU A 12 12.14 -10.52 2.07
CA GLU A 12 13.28 -9.63 1.97
C GLU A 12 13.64 -9.32 0.52
N GLY A 13 13.61 -10.31 -0.37
CA GLY A 13 13.80 -10.12 -1.80
C GLY A 13 12.72 -9.23 -2.42
N GLU A 14 11.48 -9.43 -2.04
CA GLU A 14 10.38 -8.59 -2.48
C GLU A 14 10.53 -7.15 -1.99
N ARG A 15 11.04 -6.97 -0.77
CA ARG A 15 11.32 -5.65 -0.20
C ARG A 15 12.44 -4.94 -0.95
N GLU A 16 13.48 -5.66 -1.36
CA GLU A 16 14.57 -5.10 -2.16
C GLU A 16 14.06 -4.60 -3.51
N ASP A 17 13.19 -5.36 -4.17
CA ASP A 17 12.56 -4.95 -5.42
C ASP A 17 11.75 -3.67 -5.24
N VAL A 18 11.00 -3.58 -4.15
CA VAL A 18 10.22 -2.39 -3.80
C VAL A 18 11.12 -1.19 -3.57
N VAL A 19 12.20 -1.37 -2.81
CA VAL A 19 13.16 -0.29 -2.54
C VAL A 19 13.80 0.17 -3.84
N GLU A 20 14.17 -0.73 -4.73
CA GLU A 20 14.73 -0.40 -6.04
C GLU A 20 13.75 0.42 -6.88
N ILE A 21 12.49 0.00 -6.94
CA ILE A 21 11.43 0.73 -7.65
C ILE A 21 11.29 2.15 -7.11
N LEU A 22 11.29 2.32 -5.79
CA LEU A 22 11.13 3.62 -5.16
C LEU A 22 12.36 4.49 -5.31
N SER A 23 13.56 3.93 -5.19
CA SER A 23 14.81 4.69 -5.24
C SER A 23 15.12 5.22 -6.64
N GLY A 24 14.60 4.59 -7.69
CA GLY A 24 14.77 5.06 -9.06
C GLY A 24 14.19 6.45 -9.35
N ASP A 25 13.37 6.99 -8.44
CA ASP A 25 12.68 8.28 -8.65
C ASP A 25 13.15 9.39 -7.71
N LEU A 26 14.35 9.30 -7.20
CA LEU A 26 14.96 10.34 -6.35
C LEU A 26 14.24 10.55 -5.00
N ILE A 27 13.33 9.68 -4.63
CA ILE A 27 12.69 9.73 -3.31
C ILE A 27 13.54 8.92 -2.35
N THR A 28 14.19 9.60 -1.41
CA THR A 28 14.99 8.92 -0.40
C THR A 28 14.08 8.29 0.66
N PRO A 29 14.43 7.11 1.22
CA PRO A 29 13.62 6.50 2.27
C PRO A 29 13.38 7.42 3.47
N LYS A 30 14.30 8.33 3.75
CA LYS A 30 14.21 9.28 4.84
C LYS A 30 13.06 10.26 4.66
N ASP A 31 12.82 10.72 3.44
CA ASP A 31 11.78 11.71 3.14
C ASP A 31 10.47 11.07 2.69
N PHE A 32 10.45 9.76 2.56
CA PHE A 32 9.29 9.02 2.12
C PHE A 32 8.26 8.94 3.24
N PRO A 33 7.02 9.42 3.01
CA PRO A 33 6.03 9.55 4.09
C PRO A 33 5.39 8.22 4.50
N PHE A 34 5.62 7.15 3.75
CA PHE A 34 5.03 5.84 4.02
C PHE A 34 6.04 4.87 4.63
N LEU A 35 5.55 4.02 5.54
CA LEU A 35 6.23 2.78 5.89
C LEU A 35 5.62 1.68 5.04
N VAL A 36 6.41 1.11 4.14
CA VAL A 36 5.93 0.11 3.19
C VAL A 36 6.20 -1.30 3.74
N GLU A 37 5.17 -2.13 3.74
CA GLU A 37 5.28 -3.54 4.04
C GLU A 37 4.96 -4.37 2.80
N ALA A 38 5.79 -5.37 2.53
CA ALA A 38 5.56 -6.29 1.41
C ALA A 38 4.88 -7.56 1.93
N LYS A 39 3.80 -7.95 1.27
CA LYS A 39 3.05 -9.17 1.57
C LYS A 39 2.89 -10.01 0.32
N HIS A 40 2.77 -11.30 0.49
CA HIS A 40 2.54 -12.25 -0.59
C HIS A 40 1.28 -13.06 -0.30
N TYR A 41 0.38 -13.11 -1.27
CA TYR A 41 -0.88 -13.82 -1.15
C TYR A 41 -0.98 -14.89 -2.25
N GLU A 42 -1.16 -16.13 -1.87
CA GLU A 42 -1.26 -17.24 -2.83
C GLU A 42 -2.65 -17.35 -3.44
N ASP A 43 -3.69 -17.19 -2.64
CA ASP A 43 -5.07 -17.38 -3.04
C ASP A 43 -5.93 -16.18 -2.60
N PHE A 44 -5.75 -15.07 -3.28
CA PHE A 44 -6.44 -13.83 -2.92
C PHE A 44 -7.89 -13.86 -3.43
N LYS A 45 -8.81 -13.60 -2.53
CA LYS A 45 -10.24 -13.59 -2.85
C LYS A 45 -10.77 -12.17 -2.90
N PHE A 46 -10.82 -11.60 -4.10
CA PHE A 46 -11.31 -10.24 -4.31
C PHE A 46 -12.75 -10.05 -3.80
N SER A 47 -13.58 -11.10 -3.87
CA SER A 47 -14.95 -11.03 -3.34
C SER A 47 -14.98 -10.71 -1.86
N GLN A 48 -14.04 -11.25 -1.08
CA GLN A 48 -13.95 -10.96 0.34
C GLN A 48 -13.50 -9.53 0.60
N VAL A 49 -12.64 -8.97 -0.24
CA VAL A 49 -12.22 -7.58 -0.13
C VAL A 49 -13.40 -6.66 -0.44
N ILE A 50 -14.14 -6.93 -1.50
CA ILE A 50 -15.33 -6.16 -1.88
C ILE A 50 -16.36 -6.18 -0.75
N ASN A 51 -16.55 -7.31 -0.11
CA ASN A 51 -17.51 -7.47 0.99
C ASN A 51 -16.99 -6.99 2.35
N GLY A 52 -15.73 -6.59 2.44
CA GLY A 52 -15.12 -6.15 3.68
C GLY A 52 -14.93 -7.28 4.71
N GLN A 53 -14.71 -8.51 4.26
CA GLN A 53 -14.66 -9.71 5.09
C GLN A 53 -13.46 -10.59 4.80
N ASN A 54 -12.26 -10.06 4.92
CA ASN A 54 -11.03 -10.84 4.76
C ASN A 54 -10.16 -10.70 6.01
N LYS A 55 -10.14 -11.74 6.85
CA LYS A 55 -9.42 -11.72 8.12
C LYS A 55 -7.91 -11.57 7.96
N GLU A 56 -7.33 -12.20 6.95
CA GLU A 56 -5.89 -12.09 6.70
C GLU A 56 -5.52 -10.68 6.29
N PHE A 57 -6.31 -10.09 5.43
CA PHE A 57 -6.14 -8.70 5.01
C PHE A 57 -6.29 -7.74 6.19
N ASP A 58 -7.29 -7.97 7.06
CA ASP A 58 -7.49 -7.19 8.28
C ASP A 58 -6.25 -7.24 9.18
N GLY A 59 -5.65 -8.42 9.34
CA GLY A 59 -4.42 -8.57 10.13
C GLY A 59 -3.25 -7.80 9.55
N TRP A 60 -3.08 -7.82 8.24
CA TRP A 60 -2.02 -7.06 7.57
C TRP A 60 -2.19 -5.56 7.76
N ILE A 61 -3.42 -5.08 7.60
CA ILE A 61 -3.74 -3.66 7.77
C ILE A 61 -3.47 -3.22 9.20
N ASP A 62 -3.88 -3.99 10.19
CA ASP A 62 -3.66 -3.67 11.60
C ASP A 62 -2.17 -3.63 11.92
N GLN A 63 -1.40 -4.58 11.44
CA GLN A 63 0.04 -4.61 11.62
C GLN A 63 0.71 -3.41 10.97
N ALA A 64 0.37 -3.14 9.71
CA ALA A 64 0.95 -2.04 8.96
C ALA A 64 0.66 -0.70 9.62
N SER A 65 -0.58 -0.52 10.10
CA SER A 65 -0.99 0.71 10.78
C SER A 65 -0.22 0.92 12.08
N THR A 66 -0.05 -0.14 12.87
CA THR A 66 0.68 -0.09 14.14
C THR A 66 2.16 0.24 13.91
N ASP A 67 2.78 -0.43 12.95
CA ASP A 67 4.19 -0.23 12.66
C ASP A 67 4.47 1.17 12.10
N ALA A 68 3.60 1.65 11.23
CA ALA A 68 3.72 3.00 10.66
C ALA A 68 3.58 4.08 11.74
N GLU A 69 2.63 3.91 12.66
CA GLU A 69 2.42 4.84 13.76
C GLU A 69 3.67 4.95 14.63
N ARG A 70 4.34 3.84 14.91
CA ARG A 70 5.59 3.84 15.68
C ARG A 70 6.69 4.64 15.01
N CYS A 71 6.69 4.70 13.70
CA CYS A 71 7.69 5.42 12.90
C CYS A 71 7.25 6.83 12.52
N SER A 72 6.08 7.28 12.97
CA SER A 72 5.46 8.54 12.56
C SER A 72 5.31 8.63 11.04
N LYS A 73 4.95 7.52 10.42
CA LYS A 73 4.72 7.42 8.97
C LYS A 73 3.30 6.91 8.70
N LEU A 74 2.92 6.95 7.44
CA LEU A 74 1.63 6.42 6.98
C LEU A 74 1.80 4.98 6.49
N PRO A 75 0.83 4.11 6.72
CA PRO A 75 0.95 2.72 6.30
C PRO A 75 0.73 2.54 4.80
N MET A 76 1.51 1.67 4.19
CA MET A 76 1.35 1.24 2.82
C MET A 76 1.73 -0.22 2.70
N ILE A 77 0.95 -1.00 1.97
CA ILE A 77 1.21 -2.42 1.75
C ILE A 77 1.39 -2.66 0.26
N PHE A 78 2.48 -3.32 -0.10
CA PHE A 78 2.68 -3.86 -1.45
C PHE A 78 2.37 -5.35 -1.38
N CYS A 79 1.31 -5.75 -2.06
CA CYS A 79 0.81 -7.13 -2.02
C CYS A 79 1.05 -7.81 -3.35
N LYS A 80 1.89 -8.83 -3.37
CA LYS A 80 2.07 -9.67 -4.54
C LYS A 80 1.07 -10.81 -4.50
N ILE A 81 0.24 -10.90 -5.52
CA ILE A 81 -0.77 -11.94 -5.66
C ILE A 81 -0.34 -12.90 -6.77
N ASN A 82 -0.25 -14.19 -6.46
CA ASN A 82 0.18 -15.20 -7.42
C ASN A 82 -0.66 -15.13 -8.69
N TYR A 83 0.02 -15.13 -9.85
CA TYR A 83 -0.55 -15.14 -11.19
C TYR A 83 -1.35 -13.89 -11.58
N ILE A 84 -1.47 -12.90 -10.68
CA ILE A 84 -2.27 -11.70 -10.93
C ILE A 84 -1.39 -10.45 -11.02
N GLY A 85 -0.53 -10.23 -10.04
CA GLY A 85 0.37 -9.08 -10.05
C GLY A 85 0.61 -8.48 -8.69
N ILE A 86 1.14 -7.26 -8.67
CA ILE A 86 1.45 -6.54 -7.45
C ILE A 86 0.48 -5.37 -7.29
N TYR A 87 -0.04 -5.21 -6.09
CA TYR A 87 -1.00 -4.17 -5.74
C TYR A 87 -0.47 -3.33 -4.59
N CYS A 88 -0.87 -2.07 -4.58
CA CYS A 88 -0.52 -1.10 -3.56
C CYS A 88 -1.77 -0.74 -2.76
N ILE A 89 -1.66 -0.78 -1.42
CA ILE A 89 -2.77 -0.52 -0.52
C ILE A 89 -2.36 0.58 0.45
N PHE A 90 -3.18 1.62 0.56
CA PHE A 90 -2.94 2.71 1.50
C PHE A 90 -4.28 3.35 1.91
N GLU A 91 -4.24 4.28 2.84
CA GLU A 91 -5.46 4.89 3.35
C GLU A 91 -6.09 5.83 2.32
N TYR A 92 -7.37 5.63 2.05
CA TYR A 92 -8.15 6.43 1.10
C TYR A 92 -8.14 7.93 1.42
N LYS A 93 -8.11 8.28 2.71
CA LYS A 93 -8.13 9.69 3.14
C LYS A 93 -6.97 10.51 2.58
N ILE A 94 -5.85 9.87 2.23
CA ILE A 94 -4.70 10.55 1.65
C ILE A 94 -5.08 11.25 0.33
N LEU A 95 -6.01 10.65 -0.42
CA LEU A 95 -6.48 11.15 -1.70
C LEU A 95 -7.60 12.18 -1.58
N SER A 96 -8.13 12.41 -0.37
CA SER A 96 -9.17 13.40 -0.16
C SER A 96 -8.60 14.80 -0.20
N LEU A 97 -9.16 15.65 -1.05
CA LEU A 97 -8.83 17.07 -1.09
C LEU A 97 -9.75 17.85 -0.15
N ASP A 98 -9.25 18.95 0.39
CA ASP A 98 -10.02 19.79 1.32
C ASP A 98 -11.30 20.36 0.72
N ASN A 99 -11.36 20.49 -0.61
CA ASN A 99 -12.53 20.97 -1.34
C ASN A 99 -13.53 19.87 -1.69
N GLY A 100 -13.35 18.66 -1.18
CA GLY A 100 -14.27 17.54 -1.41
C GLY A 100 -14.10 16.83 -2.74
N ILE A 101 -13.14 17.23 -3.57
CA ILE A 101 -12.87 16.55 -4.83
C ILE A 101 -12.10 15.26 -4.52
N CYS A 102 -12.66 14.12 -4.93
CA CYS A 102 -12.03 12.82 -4.71
C CYS A 102 -11.10 12.48 -5.86
N PRO A 103 -9.78 12.36 -5.61
CA PRO A 103 -8.81 12.06 -6.68
C PRO A 103 -8.96 10.66 -7.28
N THR A 104 -9.82 9.81 -6.74
CA THR A 104 -10.07 8.49 -7.32
C THR A 104 -10.66 8.58 -8.73
N THR A 105 -11.13 9.74 -9.15
CA THR A 105 -11.50 9.97 -10.56
C THR A 105 -10.31 9.80 -11.50
N TYR A 106 -9.07 9.91 -11.00
CA TYR A 106 -7.86 9.65 -11.78
C TYR A 106 -7.54 8.17 -11.92
N PHE A 107 -8.07 7.32 -11.04
CA PHE A 107 -7.79 5.90 -11.03
C PHE A 107 -8.95 5.14 -11.65
N SER A 108 -8.76 4.63 -12.87
CA SER A 108 -9.82 3.90 -13.57
C SER A 108 -10.18 2.57 -12.92
N ASN A 109 -9.22 1.95 -12.21
CA ASN A 109 -9.41 0.66 -11.56
C ASN A 109 -8.88 0.70 -10.13
N HIS A 110 -9.77 0.51 -9.17
CA HIS A 110 -9.40 0.45 -7.76
C HIS A 110 -10.46 -0.30 -6.97
N LEU A 111 -10.08 -0.77 -5.78
CA LEU A 111 -11.00 -1.36 -4.81
C LEU A 111 -10.92 -0.57 -3.52
N ILE A 112 -12.04 -0.42 -2.83
CA ILE A 112 -12.11 0.22 -1.51
C ILE A 112 -12.47 -0.86 -0.48
N TYR A 113 -11.64 -0.96 0.57
CA TYR A 113 -11.86 -1.92 1.65
C TYR A 113 -12.28 -1.18 2.90
N LYS A 114 -13.43 -1.58 3.44
CA LYS A 114 -14.00 -1.01 4.68
C LYS A 114 -14.06 0.52 4.70
N ARG A 115 -14.27 1.12 3.53
CA ARG A 115 -14.37 2.58 3.35
C ARG A 115 -13.13 3.37 3.80
N LYS A 116 -12.04 2.69 4.09
CA LYS A 116 -10.83 3.31 4.62
C LYS A 116 -9.60 3.08 3.75
N TRP A 117 -9.53 1.94 3.11
CA TRP A 117 -8.33 1.50 2.38
C TRP A 117 -8.60 1.43 0.90
N ILE A 118 -7.67 1.97 0.11
CA ILE A 118 -7.74 1.86 -1.35
C ILE A 118 -6.67 0.88 -1.83
N MET A 119 -7.03 0.04 -2.79
CA MET A 119 -6.14 -0.92 -3.43
C MET A 119 -6.05 -0.59 -4.91
N ILE A 120 -4.86 -0.31 -5.39
CA ILE A 120 -4.58 -0.01 -6.80
C ILE A 120 -3.45 -0.90 -7.30
N SER A 121 -3.35 -1.08 -8.63
CA SER A 121 -2.23 -1.83 -9.18
C SER A 121 -0.92 -1.09 -8.97
N MET A 122 0.19 -1.84 -8.97
CA MET A 122 1.52 -1.22 -8.89
C MET A 122 1.76 -0.28 -10.06
N GLU A 123 1.27 -0.62 -11.25
CA GLU A 123 1.37 0.24 -12.43
C GLU A 123 0.70 1.59 -12.19
N THR A 124 -0.53 1.57 -11.66
CA THR A 124 -1.25 2.80 -11.32
C THR A 124 -0.50 3.61 -10.26
N PHE A 125 0.01 2.94 -9.23
CA PHE A 125 0.80 3.61 -8.19
C PHE A 125 2.02 4.30 -8.80
N LEU A 126 2.77 3.64 -9.66
CA LEU A 126 3.97 4.21 -10.28
C LEU A 126 3.63 5.41 -11.17
N ASN A 127 2.51 5.36 -11.87
CA ASN A 127 2.06 6.46 -12.73
C ASN A 127 1.69 7.72 -11.92
N TYR A 128 1.17 7.55 -10.72
CA TYR A 128 0.70 8.65 -9.87
C TYR A 128 1.51 8.82 -8.59
N LYS A 129 2.67 8.19 -8.50
CA LYS A 129 3.47 8.14 -7.28
C LYS A 129 3.78 9.52 -6.71
N ASN A 130 4.22 10.44 -7.55
CA ASN A 130 4.59 11.78 -7.09
C ASN A 130 3.41 12.52 -6.47
N ILE A 131 2.24 12.40 -7.08
CA ILE A 131 1.00 13.02 -6.57
C ILE A 131 0.62 12.38 -5.23
N ILE A 132 0.65 11.05 -5.16
CA ILE A 132 0.29 10.32 -3.94
C ILE A 132 1.24 10.68 -2.79
N VAL A 133 2.53 10.72 -3.07
CA VAL A 133 3.54 11.07 -2.06
C VAL A 133 3.37 12.52 -1.58
N ASP A 134 3.13 13.45 -2.49
CA ASP A 134 2.91 14.84 -2.13
C ASP A 134 1.66 15.01 -1.25
N MET A 135 0.57 14.33 -1.60
CA MET A 135 -0.64 14.34 -0.80
C MET A 135 -0.41 13.71 0.58
N ALA A 136 0.35 12.63 0.65
CA ALA A 136 0.69 11.97 1.91
C ALA A 136 1.48 12.90 2.82
N ARG A 137 2.41 13.67 2.29
CA ARG A 137 3.20 14.65 3.06
C ARG A 137 2.31 15.72 3.67
N LEU A 138 1.25 16.12 2.99
CA LEU A 138 0.31 17.10 3.51
C LEU A 138 -0.57 16.54 4.64
N LYS A 139 -0.74 15.22 4.70
CA LYS A 139 -1.57 14.53 5.69
C LYS A 139 -0.78 13.96 6.86
N SER A 140 0.52 13.94 6.77
CA SER A 140 1.38 13.39 7.82
C SER A 140 1.73 14.38 8.93
#